data_2185d11efc86f23d15f0b499c90abbaa
#
_entry.id   2185d11efc86f23d15f0b499c90abbaa
#
_cell.length_a   1.000
_cell.length_b   1.000
_cell.length_c   1.000
_cell.angle_alpha   90.00
_cell.angle_beta   90.00
_cell.angle_gamma   90.00
#
_symmetry.space_group_name_H-M   'P 1'
#
loop_
_entity.id
_entity.type
_entity.pdbx_description
1 polymer ?
#
loop_
_entity_poly.entity_id
_entity_poly.type
_entity_poly.pdbx_seq_one_letter_code
_entity_poly.pdbx_strand_id
1 'polypeptide(L)'
;MSISNRYNNTCSSCCEAIPYELDCPPFKNDHKKKDKIIRCNNLVQDPSFEGQSFQWISSNVSFTNSTVFEGVVQATLGPGIASLSQELSLQGVGLRPLFFSFNAVSNLPPDTGSEYAGILIAEVIWLDKDFNNIGSGLRMFIPGDRINNIARITFFAQTDPPPANATHAKIVFSKGQGLSEGNTDFISIDGVVLAPMACLDLLKNGDFEANLLEWRAVPGNNTAFLSSYKESLEGAGHVQTHFNGSLTQDIDVRPFPPGTSFLLSFAVQGMGPVTLNVRLEWLDAGGNPIGSGLNLSIPNETLANQGNYLSYINVSFPTLPGTATARLTFAAVVPSPTNFLRLDQVILAPVLTTNLITNPSFENGLNNWQHNLVTLVQRNDVYEGRADAGLGEIGGALWQDVELRHAEGHCFLFSTGLGFRQTSPTATFGSMIMKVIWLDKNDREIGLGLCLISTRQPSGSDFLEWVPYVGITEPAPKGTTKARVLFSKTDSTRGFIEVDNVVLTRLI
;
A
#
# COMPACT_ATOMS: atom_id res chain seq x y z
N MET A 1 29.95 12.95 1.70
CA MET A 1 29.15 14.06 2.27
C MET A 1 28.31 13.47 3.37
N SER A 2 28.46 13.91 4.60
CA SER A 2 27.81 13.33 5.77
C SER A 2 26.35 13.80 5.80
N ILE A 3 25.41 12.86 5.65
CA ILE A 3 24.00 13.10 5.90
C ILE A 3 23.83 12.99 7.42
N SER A 4 23.77 14.12 8.10
CA SER A 4 23.62 14.18 9.54
C SER A 4 22.19 13.86 9.96
N ASN A 5 22.06 12.90 10.85
CA ASN A 5 20.90 12.55 11.66
C ASN A 5 20.07 13.78 12.09
N ARG A 6 18.82 13.87 11.58
CA ARG A 6 17.77 14.71 12.14
C ARG A 6 16.44 13.96 12.17
N TYR A 7 16.41 12.78 12.76
CA TYR A 7 15.18 12.08 13.06
C TYR A 7 14.99 11.93 14.59
N ASN A 8 15.08 13.02 15.30
CA ASN A 8 14.66 13.07 16.70
C ASN A 8 14.03 14.44 16.96
N ASN A 9 12.82 14.66 16.44
CA ASN A 9 11.95 15.68 17.00
C ASN A 9 10.56 15.06 17.19
N THR A 10 10.29 14.63 18.41
CA THR A 10 8.94 14.46 18.91
C THR A 10 8.21 15.77 18.75
N CYS A 11 7.35 15.87 17.74
CA CYS A 11 6.49 17.05 17.56
C CYS A 11 5.44 17.04 18.68
N SER A 12 5.70 17.78 19.76
CA SER A 12 4.81 17.86 20.95
C SER A 12 3.72 18.93 20.83
N SER A 13 3.50 19.54 19.65
CA SER A 13 2.63 20.72 19.54
C SER A 13 1.72 20.78 18.32
N CYS A 14 1.40 19.68 17.67
CA CYS A 14 0.62 19.75 16.44
C CYS A 14 -0.57 18.79 16.45
N CYS A 15 -1.75 19.25 16.79
CA CYS A 15 -3.06 18.85 16.26
C CYS A 15 -4.18 19.51 17.06
N GLU A 16 -4.63 20.67 16.62
CA GLU A 16 -5.92 21.23 17.05
C GLU A 16 -7.06 20.45 16.38
N ALA A 17 -8.16 20.30 17.09
CA ALA A 17 -9.32 19.54 16.68
C ALA A 17 -9.85 19.98 15.30
N ILE A 18 -10.04 19.00 14.42
CA ILE A 18 -10.59 19.18 13.09
C ILE A 18 -12.11 19.34 13.21
N PRO A 19 -12.74 20.33 12.54
CA PRO A 19 -14.18 20.49 12.57
C PRO A 19 -14.99 19.42 11.82
N TYR A 20 -14.32 18.42 11.24
CA TYR A 20 -14.96 17.30 10.52
C TYR A 20 -14.30 15.99 10.93
N GLU A 21 -14.65 15.48 12.11
CA GLU A 21 -14.37 14.09 12.46
C GLU A 21 -15.41 13.20 11.77
N LEU A 22 -14.95 12.17 11.06
CA LEU A 22 -15.83 11.08 10.64
C LEU A 22 -16.24 10.29 11.87
N ASP A 23 -17.52 10.34 12.24
CA ASP A 23 -18.11 9.46 13.24
C ASP A 23 -18.23 8.06 12.64
N CYS A 24 -17.26 7.21 12.91
CA CYS A 24 -17.30 5.82 12.47
C CYS A 24 -18.17 4.99 13.40
N PRO A 25 -19.27 4.38 12.92
CA PRO A 25 -20.00 3.41 13.74
C PRO A 25 -19.14 2.13 13.93
N PRO A 26 -19.09 1.54 15.15
CA PRO A 26 -19.81 1.91 16.36
C PRO A 26 -19.08 2.89 17.29
N PHE A 27 -17.99 3.51 16.82
CA PHE A 27 -17.15 4.38 17.63
C PHE A 27 -17.70 5.80 17.66
N LYS A 28 -18.66 6.08 18.55
CA LYS A 28 -19.06 7.45 18.87
C LYS A 28 -17.95 8.09 19.69
N ASN A 29 -17.29 9.07 19.10
CA ASN A 29 -16.36 9.90 19.83
C ASN A 29 -17.10 10.66 20.93
N ASP A 30 -16.64 10.55 22.17
CA ASP A 30 -17.19 11.27 23.31
C ASP A 30 -16.69 12.73 23.25
N HIS A 31 -17.47 13.63 22.64
CA HIS A 31 -17.14 15.03 22.30
C HIS A 31 -16.80 15.94 23.52
N LYS A 32 -16.47 15.39 24.69
CA LYS A 32 -16.27 16.16 25.92
C LYS A 32 -14.87 16.17 26.51
N LYS A 33 -13.82 15.76 25.77
CA LYS A 33 -12.44 15.94 26.26
C LYS A 33 -11.64 16.79 25.30
N LYS A 34 -11.38 18.03 25.72
CA LYS A 34 -10.45 18.98 25.09
C LYS A 34 -9.04 18.38 24.95
N ASP A 35 -8.44 18.64 23.82
CA ASP A 35 -7.00 18.62 23.56
C ASP A 35 -6.29 17.26 23.69
N LYS A 36 -6.73 16.25 22.93
CA LYS A 36 -5.89 15.10 22.66
C LYS A 36 -5.18 15.32 21.32
N ILE A 37 -3.87 15.51 21.37
CA ILE A 37 -3.02 15.52 20.17
C ILE A 37 -3.24 14.18 19.45
N ILE A 38 -3.76 14.23 18.23
CA ILE A 38 -3.93 13.04 17.40
C ILE A 38 -2.61 12.80 16.68
N ARG A 39 -1.99 11.65 16.94
CA ARG A 39 -0.80 11.22 16.22
C ARG A 39 -1.23 10.63 14.89
N CYS A 40 -0.66 11.10 13.79
CA CYS A 40 -1.06 10.74 12.42
C CYS A 40 0.06 10.16 11.57
N ASN A 41 1.33 10.32 11.97
CA ASN A 41 2.49 9.84 11.22
C ASN A 41 2.69 8.32 11.33
N ASN A 42 3.63 7.79 10.57
CA ASN A 42 4.10 6.42 10.74
C ASN A 42 4.57 6.19 12.19
N LEU A 43 4.03 5.21 12.86
CA LEU A 43 4.40 4.85 14.23
C LEU A 43 5.73 4.11 14.28
N VAL A 44 6.11 3.44 13.19
CA VAL A 44 7.34 2.67 13.07
C VAL A 44 8.55 3.61 13.11
N GLN A 45 9.50 3.27 13.95
CA GLN A 45 10.80 3.95 13.98
C GLN A 45 11.77 3.17 13.10
N ASP A 46 12.53 3.90 12.26
CA ASP A 46 13.43 3.31 11.28
C ASP A 46 12.71 2.27 10.37
N PRO A 47 11.70 2.71 9.60
CA PRO A 47 10.83 1.83 8.81
C PRO A 47 11.53 1.13 7.64
N SER A 48 12.64 1.69 7.17
CA SER A 48 13.49 1.18 6.08
C SER A 48 14.87 0.71 6.56
N PHE A 49 15.04 0.53 7.89
CA PHE A 49 16.23 -0.05 8.52
C PHE A 49 17.56 0.72 8.29
N GLU A 50 17.50 1.97 7.83
CA GLU A 50 18.66 2.80 7.55
C GLU A 50 19.51 3.14 8.79
N GLY A 51 18.88 3.11 9.98
CA GLY A 51 19.53 3.27 11.29
C GLY A 51 20.25 2.02 11.78
N GLN A 52 20.31 0.93 11.00
CA GLN A 52 20.96 -0.31 11.36
C GLN A 52 20.50 -0.93 12.68
N SER A 53 19.18 -1.11 12.85
CA SER A 53 18.57 -1.95 13.88
C SER A 53 18.48 -1.45 15.31
N PHE A 54 18.95 -0.28 15.68
CA PHE A 54 18.85 0.16 17.08
C PHE A 54 17.42 0.24 17.64
N GLN A 55 16.45 0.30 16.75
CA GLN A 55 15.02 0.38 17.08
C GLN A 55 14.30 -0.98 17.04
N TRP A 56 14.95 -1.99 16.46
CA TRP A 56 14.36 -3.31 16.25
C TRP A 56 15.04 -4.39 17.09
N ILE A 57 14.24 -5.23 17.71
CA ILE A 57 14.70 -6.44 18.40
C ILE A 57 14.71 -7.58 17.39
N SER A 58 15.84 -8.21 17.20
CA SER A 58 16.03 -9.20 16.15
C SER A 58 16.67 -10.49 16.67
N SER A 59 16.30 -11.63 16.07
CA SER A 59 16.91 -12.92 16.26
C SER A 59 17.08 -13.58 14.88
N ASN A 60 18.31 -13.94 14.55
CA ASN A 60 18.70 -14.49 13.25
C ASN A 60 18.26 -13.59 12.06
N VAL A 61 18.54 -12.29 12.19
CA VAL A 61 18.28 -11.26 11.16
C VAL A 61 19.57 -10.53 10.88
N SER A 62 19.86 -10.32 9.61
CA SER A 62 20.95 -9.46 9.14
C SER A 62 20.40 -8.23 8.45
N PHE A 63 21.11 -7.12 8.54
CA PHE A 63 20.79 -5.90 7.82
C PHE A 63 21.70 -5.81 6.61
N THR A 64 21.12 -5.86 5.42
CA THR A 64 21.85 -6.06 4.16
C THR A 64 21.54 -4.96 3.16
N ASN A 65 22.47 -4.73 2.23
CA ASN A 65 22.34 -3.77 1.14
C ASN A 65 22.12 -4.43 -0.24
N SER A 66 21.72 -5.68 -0.25
CA SER A 66 21.44 -6.44 -1.46
C SER A 66 19.95 -6.40 -1.78
N THR A 67 19.58 -6.07 -3.00
CA THR A 67 18.19 -6.06 -3.50
C THR A 67 17.22 -5.19 -2.68
N VAL A 68 17.69 -4.08 -2.14
CA VAL A 68 16.92 -3.18 -1.27
C VAL A 68 15.69 -2.61 -1.98
N PHE A 69 14.59 -2.44 -1.26
CA PHE A 69 13.37 -1.84 -1.77
C PHE A 69 13.39 -0.31 -1.62
N GLU A 70 13.65 0.16 -0.42
CA GLU A 70 13.72 1.58 -0.07
C GLU A 70 15.04 1.87 0.65
N GLY A 71 15.69 2.98 0.32
CA GLY A 71 16.97 3.36 0.90
C GLY A 71 18.14 2.52 0.41
N VAL A 72 19.00 2.10 1.35
CA VAL A 72 20.22 1.33 1.09
C VAL A 72 20.37 0.08 1.97
N VAL A 73 19.47 -0.14 2.93
CA VAL A 73 19.48 -1.28 3.86
C VAL A 73 18.10 -1.90 3.96
N GLN A 74 18.04 -3.20 4.17
CA GLN A 74 16.80 -3.95 4.45
C GLN A 74 17.05 -4.98 5.55
N ALA A 75 16.00 -5.44 6.22
CA ALA A 75 16.08 -6.53 7.17
C ALA A 75 15.93 -7.87 6.45
N THR A 76 16.91 -8.77 6.60
CA THR A 76 16.92 -10.10 5.99
C THR A 76 16.82 -11.16 7.08
N LEU A 77 15.69 -11.86 7.12
CA LEU A 77 15.35 -12.90 8.09
C LEU A 77 15.84 -14.27 7.60
N GLY A 78 16.54 -15.00 8.44
CA GLY A 78 17.03 -16.35 8.16
C GLY A 78 18.54 -16.43 7.99
N PRO A 79 19.05 -17.60 7.53
CA PRO A 79 18.28 -18.80 7.16
C PRO A 79 17.61 -19.48 8.35
N GLY A 80 16.54 -20.23 8.09
CA GLY A 80 15.78 -20.92 9.13
C GLY A 80 14.89 -20.00 9.97
N ILE A 81 14.64 -20.37 11.22
CA ILE A 81 13.77 -19.62 12.13
C ILE A 81 14.41 -18.26 12.46
N ALA A 82 13.64 -17.20 12.27
CA ALA A 82 14.08 -15.84 12.54
C ALA A 82 12.93 -14.97 13.05
N SER A 83 13.24 -13.91 13.78
CA SER A 83 12.22 -12.94 14.22
C SER A 83 12.77 -11.53 14.27
N LEU A 84 11.90 -10.57 13.98
CA LEU A 84 12.14 -9.15 14.00
C LEU A 84 10.94 -8.46 14.64
N SER A 85 11.15 -7.57 15.63
CA SER A 85 10.04 -6.91 16.29
C SER A 85 10.40 -5.51 16.77
N GLN A 86 9.34 -4.67 16.90
CA GLN A 86 9.46 -3.32 17.46
C GLN A 86 8.25 -3.02 18.34
N GLU A 87 8.47 -2.41 19.49
CA GLU A 87 7.44 -1.92 20.40
C GLU A 87 7.21 -0.42 20.17
N LEU A 88 5.94 -0.02 20.04
CA LEU A 88 5.52 1.29 19.58
C LEU A 88 4.52 1.89 20.55
N SER A 89 4.65 3.19 20.89
CA SER A 89 3.68 3.88 21.72
C SER A 89 2.41 4.23 20.95
N LEU A 90 1.26 3.94 21.52
CA LEU A 90 -0.06 4.33 21.02
C LEU A 90 -0.54 5.70 21.56
N GLN A 91 0.35 6.46 22.20
CA GLN A 91 0.00 7.79 22.69
C GLN A 91 -0.47 8.70 21.54
N GLY A 92 -1.68 9.24 21.65
CA GLY A 92 -2.27 10.08 20.61
C GLY A 92 -3.02 9.33 19.51
N VAL A 93 -2.94 8.01 19.45
CA VAL A 93 -3.65 7.17 18.45
C VAL A 93 -5.14 7.01 18.82
N GLY A 94 -5.46 6.86 20.12
CA GLY A 94 -6.81 6.55 20.57
C GLY A 94 -7.21 5.11 20.28
N LEU A 95 -8.49 4.89 20.02
CA LEU A 95 -9.05 3.58 19.65
C LEU A 95 -9.22 3.44 18.13
N ARG A 96 -8.27 3.94 17.35
CA ARG A 96 -8.32 3.89 15.90
C ARG A 96 -7.67 2.64 15.36
N PRO A 97 -8.24 2.01 14.34
CA PRO A 97 -7.54 0.97 13.60
C PRO A 97 -6.28 1.54 12.93
N LEU A 98 -5.32 0.69 12.64
CA LEU A 98 -4.08 1.10 12.01
C LEU A 98 -3.97 0.49 10.61
N PHE A 99 -3.57 1.30 9.64
CA PHE A 99 -3.09 0.84 8.35
C PHE A 99 -1.71 0.21 8.54
N PHE A 100 -1.54 -0.99 8.04
CA PHE A 100 -0.28 -1.72 8.09
C PHE A 100 0.19 -2.05 6.68
N SER A 101 1.46 -1.81 6.40
CA SER A 101 2.09 -2.16 5.13
C SER A 101 3.54 -2.54 5.32
N PHE A 102 4.03 -3.44 4.51
CA PHE A 102 5.45 -3.76 4.38
C PHE A 102 5.72 -4.39 3.02
N ASN A 103 6.97 -4.33 2.59
CA ASN A 103 7.43 -4.98 1.38
C ASN A 103 8.26 -6.21 1.71
N ALA A 104 8.10 -7.29 0.94
CA ALA A 104 8.87 -8.51 1.13
C ALA A 104 9.32 -9.14 -0.18
N VAL A 105 10.48 -9.83 -0.13
CA VAL A 105 11.06 -10.64 -1.20
C VAL A 105 11.83 -11.82 -0.58
N SER A 106 11.85 -12.95 -1.26
CA SER A 106 12.71 -14.09 -0.91
C SER A 106 13.89 -14.19 -1.87
N ASN A 107 14.91 -14.94 -1.50
CA ASN A 107 16.00 -15.30 -2.41
C ASN A 107 15.71 -16.59 -3.21
N LEU A 108 14.58 -17.24 -2.95
CA LEU A 108 14.23 -18.50 -3.61
C LEU A 108 13.39 -18.27 -4.86
N PRO A 109 13.64 -19.04 -5.94
CA PRO A 109 12.81 -18.96 -7.13
C PRO A 109 11.38 -19.48 -6.85
N PRO A 110 10.40 -19.09 -7.67
CA PRO A 110 9.06 -19.68 -7.61
C PRO A 110 9.12 -21.16 -7.95
N ASP A 111 8.11 -21.91 -7.51
CA ASP A 111 7.92 -23.34 -7.81
C ASP A 111 8.99 -24.31 -7.28
N THR A 112 9.87 -23.87 -6.40
CA THR A 112 10.76 -24.81 -5.67
C THR A 112 10.01 -25.69 -4.66
N GLY A 113 8.69 -25.56 -4.61
CA GLY A 113 7.80 -26.23 -3.65
C GLY A 113 7.56 -25.34 -2.42
N SER A 114 6.30 -25.27 -2.02
CA SER A 114 5.77 -24.36 -0.99
C SER A 114 6.43 -24.39 0.37
N GLU A 115 7.34 -25.31 0.58
CA GLU A 115 7.91 -25.56 1.89
C GLU A 115 9.34 -25.05 2.00
N TYR A 116 9.94 -24.59 0.88
CA TYR A 116 11.36 -24.23 0.86
C TYR A 116 11.68 -22.89 1.50
N ALA A 117 10.82 -21.88 1.37
CA ALA A 117 11.11 -20.53 1.87
C ALA A 117 10.74 -20.29 3.34
N GLY A 118 10.03 -21.20 3.97
CA GLY A 118 9.46 -20.98 5.31
C GLY A 118 8.29 -19.99 5.28
N ILE A 119 7.40 -20.13 6.24
CA ILE A 119 6.22 -19.28 6.42
C ILE A 119 6.67 -17.95 7.04
N LEU A 120 6.10 -16.82 6.57
CA LEU A 120 6.22 -15.54 7.25
C LEU A 120 4.92 -15.22 7.97
N ILE A 121 4.99 -14.90 9.26
CA ILE A 121 3.87 -14.38 10.04
C ILE A 121 4.18 -12.92 10.39
N ALA A 122 3.29 -12.01 9.99
CA ALA A 122 3.35 -10.61 10.36
C ALA A 122 2.20 -10.29 11.33
N GLU A 123 2.52 -9.77 12.51
CA GLU A 123 1.56 -9.55 13.59
C GLU A 123 1.65 -8.13 14.13
N VAL A 124 0.49 -7.59 14.54
CA VAL A 124 0.39 -6.40 15.41
C VAL A 124 -0.29 -6.84 16.70
N ILE A 125 0.41 -6.75 17.80
CA ILE A 125 -0.02 -7.21 19.13
C ILE A 125 -0.25 -5.98 20.01
N TRP A 126 -1.37 -5.95 20.74
CA TRP A 126 -1.68 -4.89 21.70
C TRP A 126 -1.04 -5.18 23.07
N LEU A 127 -0.40 -4.16 23.64
CA LEU A 127 0.24 -4.26 24.95
C LEU A 127 -0.34 -3.22 25.89
N ASP A 128 -0.45 -3.59 27.17
CA ASP A 128 -0.82 -2.68 28.26
C ASP A 128 0.36 -1.80 28.71
N LYS A 129 0.15 -0.99 29.76
CA LYS A 129 1.19 -0.11 30.33
C LYS A 129 2.39 -0.85 30.93
N ASP A 130 2.24 -2.13 31.25
CA ASP A 130 3.27 -2.99 31.80
C ASP A 130 3.87 -3.92 30.73
N PHE A 131 3.57 -3.64 29.45
CA PHE A 131 4.00 -4.42 28.27
C PHE A 131 3.49 -5.86 28.23
N ASN A 132 2.40 -6.17 28.95
CA ASN A 132 1.74 -7.46 28.82
C ASN A 132 0.92 -7.51 27.52
N ASN A 133 0.93 -8.68 26.85
CA ASN A 133 0.05 -8.92 25.71
C ASN A 133 -1.41 -8.98 26.17
N ILE A 134 -2.25 -8.13 25.57
CA ILE A 134 -3.69 -8.01 25.88
C ILE A 134 -4.59 -8.29 24.67
N GLY A 135 -4.01 -8.67 23.55
CA GLY A 135 -4.75 -9.06 22.34
C GLY A 135 -3.95 -8.91 21.07
N SER A 136 -4.48 -9.49 19.99
CA SER A 136 -3.96 -9.33 18.65
C SER A 136 -4.79 -8.31 17.89
N GLY A 137 -4.14 -7.36 17.22
CA GLY A 137 -4.79 -6.40 16.34
C GLY A 137 -4.78 -6.86 14.88
N LEU A 138 -3.77 -7.64 14.51
CA LEU A 138 -3.61 -8.19 13.16
C LEU A 138 -2.73 -9.43 13.24
N ARG A 139 -3.04 -10.43 12.44
CA ARG A 139 -2.16 -11.56 12.19
C ARG A 139 -2.31 -12.02 10.75
N MET A 140 -1.25 -11.83 9.98
CA MET A 140 -1.15 -12.28 8.59
C MET A 140 -0.30 -13.55 8.54
N PHE A 141 -0.82 -14.55 7.86
CA PHE A 141 -0.10 -15.81 7.60
C PHE A 141 0.26 -15.85 6.11
N ILE A 142 1.53 -15.69 5.79
CA ILE A 142 2.02 -15.65 4.42
C ILE A 142 2.72 -16.97 4.11
N PRO A 143 2.16 -17.75 3.17
CA PRO A 143 2.74 -19.04 2.76
C PRO A 143 4.17 -18.87 2.22
N GLY A 144 5.03 -19.86 2.48
CA GLY A 144 6.44 -19.77 2.17
C GLY A 144 6.80 -19.70 0.68
N ASP A 145 5.91 -20.15 -0.20
CA ASP A 145 6.09 -20.07 -1.65
C ASP A 145 5.55 -18.77 -2.27
N ARG A 146 4.86 -17.96 -1.46
CA ARG A 146 4.26 -16.71 -1.93
C ARG A 146 5.30 -15.63 -2.13
N ILE A 147 6.26 -15.53 -1.24
CA ILE A 147 7.37 -14.60 -1.36
C ILE A 147 8.50 -15.32 -2.09
N ASN A 148 8.81 -14.88 -3.31
CA ASN A 148 9.84 -15.46 -4.16
C ASN A 148 10.81 -14.37 -4.68
N ASN A 149 11.76 -14.74 -5.54
CA ASN A 149 12.77 -13.82 -6.07
C ASN A 149 12.41 -13.19 -7.42
N ILE A 150 11.21 -13.43 -7.97
CA ILE A 150 10.79 -12.84 -9.24
C ILE A 150 10.41 -11.37 -9.01
N ALA A 151 9.49 -11.13 -8.08
CA ALA A 151 8.97 -9.80 -7.81
C ALA A 151 8.78 -9.58 -6.32
N ARG A 152 9.01 -8.36 -5.89
CA ARG A 152 8.66 -7.93 -4.54
C ARG A 152 7.14 -7.79 -4.40
N ILE A 153 6.64 -8.15 -3.23
CA ILE A 153 5.23 -7.97 -2.87
C ILE A 153 5.13 -6.92 -1.79
N THR A 154 4.29 -5.93 -2.00
CA THR A 154 3.88 -5.02 -0.94
C THR A 154 2.55 -5.51 -0.36
N PHE A 155 2.55 -5.78 0.93
CA PHE A 155 1.38 -6.21 1.68
C PHE A 155 0.67 -5.02 2.28
N PHE A 156 -0.67 -5.03 2.23
CA PHE A 156 -1.52 -4.03 2.87
C PHE A 156 -2.51 -4.74 3.77
N ALA A 157 -2.72 -4.20 4.97
CA ALA A 157 -3.69 -4.71 5.91
C ALA A 157 -4.20 -3.60 6.81
N GLN A 158 -5.25 -3.87 7.56
CA GLN A 158 -5.76 -3.02 8.60
C GLN A 158 -5.88 -3.82 9.90
N THR A 159 -5.52 -3.19 11.02
CA THR A 159 -5.70 -3.83 12.33
C THR A 159 -7.13 -3.68 12.82
N ASP A 160 -7.54 -4.56 13.73
CA ASP A 160 -8.60 -4.23 14.66
C ASP A 160 -8.23 -3.00 15.50
N PRO A 161 -9.20 -2.27 16.05
CA PRO A 161 -8.92 -1.19 16.97
C PRO A 161 -8.24 -1.68 18.25
N PRO A 162 -7.30 -0.91 18.82
CA PRO A 162 -6.70 -1.27 20.08
C PRO A 162 -7.76 -1.27 21.21
N PRO A 163 -7.71 -2.25 22.14
CA PRO A 163 -8.56 -2.22 23.32
C PRO A 163 -8.27 -0.99 24.20
N ALA A 164 -9.24 -0.57 25.01
CA ALA A 164 -9.19 0.68 25.77
C ALA A 164 -7.98 0.79 26.73
N ASN A 165 -7.44 -0.31 27.18
CA ASN A 165 -6.26 -0.39 28.06
C ASN A 165 -4.93 -0.57 27.30
N ALA A 166 -4.95 -0.62 25.97
CA ALA A 166 -3.73 -0.65 25.18
C ALA A 166 -3.00 0.69 25.24
N THR A 167 -1.72 0.65 25.51
CA THR A 167 -0.83 1.81 25.55
C THR A 167 0.30 1.67 24.53
N HIS A 168 0.58 0.45 24.09
CA HIS A 168 1.61 0.12 23.12
C HIS A 168 1.09 -0.90 22.11
N ALA A 169 1.72 -0.91 20.95
CA ALA A 169 1.62 -1.96 19.94
C ALA A 169 2.99 -2.63 19.78
N LYS A 170 3.01 -3.89 19.41
CA LYS A 170 4.23 -4.59 19.01
C LYS A 170 4.02 -5.16 17.61
N ILE A 171 4.85 -4.73 16.67
CA ILE A 171 4.97 -5.38 15.37
C ILE A 171 5.92 -6.57 15.54
N VAL A 172 5.55 -7.70 14.97
CA VAL A 172 6.39 -8.92 14.97
C VAL A 172 6.37 -9.53 13.57
N PHE A 173 7.53 -9.75 13.02
CA PHE A 173 7.75 -10.60 11.86
C PHE A 173 8.43 -11.89 12.32
N SER A 174 7.79 -13.02 12.09
CA SER A 174 8.30 -14.34 12.47
C SER A 174 8.42 -15.21 11.23
N LYS A 175 9.66 -15.60 10.89
CA LYS A 175 9.92 -16.54 9.81
C LYS A 175 10.05 -17.95 10.38
N GLY A 176 9.28 -18.88 9.82
CA GLY A 176 9.37 -20.31 10.12
C GLY A 176 10.57 -20.97 9.43
N GLN A 177 10.82 -22.21 9.82
CA GLN A 177 11.82 -23.07 9.17
C GLN A 177 11.36 -23.39 7.74
N GLY A 178 12.19 -23.13 6.75
CA GLY A 178 12.01 -23.64 5.39
C GLY A 178 12.64 -25.05 5.24
N LEU A 179 12.29 -25.74 4.17
CA LEU A 179 12.82 -27.05 3.81
C LEU A 179 13.98 -26.99 2.79
N SER A 180 14.51 -25.80 2.52
CA SER A 180 15.65 -25.66 1.59
C SER A 180 16.85 -26.46 2.07
N GLU A 181 17.43 -27.27 1.18
CA GLU A 181 18.67 -27.96 1.48
C GLU A 181 19.78 -26.94 1.79
N GLY A 182 20.52 -27.18 2.87
CA GLY A 182 21.58 -26.29 3.30
C GLY A 182 21.14 -25.04 4.06
N ASN A 183 19.84 -24.89 4.39
CA ASN A 183 19.34 -23.79 5.20
C ASN A 183 19.67 -22.41 4.57
N THR A 184 19.30 -22.23 3.29
CA THR A 184 19.64 -21.04 2.48
C THR A 184 18.46 -20.14 2.22
N ASP A 185 17.34 -20.33 2.90
CA ASP A 185 16.08 -19.60 2.71
C ASP A 185 16.07 -18.28 3.51
N PHE A 186 16.04 -17.16 2.78
CA PHE A 186 15.94 -15.82 3.36
C PHE A 186 14.66 -15.15 2.91
N ILE A 187 14.09 -14.36 3.82
CA ILE A 187 13.02 -13.38 3.50
C ILE A 187 13.51 -12.00 3.91
N SER A 188 13.55 -11.09 2.95
CA SER A 188 13.90 -9.69 3.20
C SER A 188 12.65 -8.84 3.31
N ILE A 189 12.61 -7.99 4.32
CA ILE A 189 11.52 -7.06 4.65
C ILE A 189 12.03 -5.64 4.56
N ASP A 190 11.20 -4.71 4.09
CA ASP A 190 11.53 -3.31 3.95
C ASP A 190 10.27 -2.43 3.94
N GLY A 191 10.43 -1.10 4.09
CA GLY A 191 9.36 -0.12 3.95
C GLY A 191 8.16 -0.36 4.87
N VAL A 192 8.38 -0.57 6.17
CA VAL A 192 7.33 -0.89 7.14
C VAL A 192 6.53 0.35 7.53
N VAL A 193 5.21 0.31 7.37
CA VAL A 193 4.29 1.38 7.75
C VAL A 193 3.28 0.85 8.76
N LEU A 194 3.06 1.60 9.84
CA LEU A 194 1.94 1.42 10.77
C LEU A 194 1.40 2.81 11.13
N ALA A 195 0.21 3.15 10.64
CA ALA A 195 -0.34 4.50 10.79
C ALA A 195 -1.83 4.50 11.13
N PRO A 196 -2.32 5.45 11.96
CA PRO A 196 -3.72 5.51 12.32
C PRO A 196 -4.63 5.76 11.11
N MET A 197 -5.79 5.10 11.09
CA MET A 197 -6.89 5.34 10.15
C MET A 197 -8.11 5.89 10.88
N ALA A 198 -8.94 6.65 10.16
CA ALA A 198 -10.17 7.19 10.74
C ALA A 198 -11.15 6.09 11.14
N CYS A 199 -11.36 5.12 10.27
CA CYS A 199 -12.38 4.08 10.39
C CYS A 199 -11.87 2.70 10.00
N LEU A 200 -12.63 1.67 10.41
CA LEU A 200 -12.42 0.30 10.00
C LEU A 200 -12.74 0.08 8.52
N ASP A 201 -12.21 -1.01 7.99
CA ASP A 201 -12.65 -1.62 6.75
C ASP A 201 -14.16 -1.90 6.80
N LEU A 202 -14.85 -1.56 5.74
CA LEU A 202 -16.28 -1.76 5.59
C LEU A 202 -16.63 -3.06 4.87
N LEU A 203 -15.66 -3.64 4.17
CA LEU A 203 -15.83 -4.93 3.52
C LEU A 203 -15.89 -6.04 4.55
N LYS A 204 -16.67 -7.03 4.23
CA LYS A 204 -16.73 -8.27 4.99
C LYS A 204 -16.04 -9.36 4.18
N ASN A 205 -15.20 -10.13 4.86
CA ASN A 205 -14.50 -11.25 4.24
C ASN A 205 -13.69 -10.81 3.00
N GLY A 206 -12.94 -9.71 3.12
CA GLY A 206 -12.06 -9.21 2.06
C GLY A 206 -10.80 -10.06 1.87
N ASP A 207 -10.46 -10.87 2.88
CA ASP A 207 -9.41 -11.89 2.89
C ASP A 207 -9.87 -13.26 2.37
N PHE A 208 -11.16 -13.42 2.08
CA PHE A 208 -11.79 -14.65 1.56
C PHE A 208 -11.61 -15.90 2.43
N GLU A 209 -11.24 -15.78 3.70
CA GLU A 209 -11.07 -16.92 4.61
C GLU A 209 -12.41 -17.64 4.91
N ALA A 210 -13.53 -16.95 4.74
CA ALA A 210 -14.86 -17.52 4.85
C ALA A 210 -15.49 -17.86 3.46
N ASN A 211 -14.69 -18.27 2.49
CA ASN A 211 -15.13 -18.52 1.10
C ASN A 211 -15.71 -17.25 0.45
N LEU A 212 -16.81 -17.38 -0.31
CA LEU A 212 -17.50 -16.24 -0.91
C LEU A 212 -18.60 -15.66 -0.01
N LEU A 213 -18.55 -15.89 1.31
CA LEU A 213 -19.51 -15.29 2.23
C LEU A 213 -19.49 -13.75 2.04
N GLU A 214 -20.69 -13.14 1.95
CA GLU A 214 -20.90 -11.69 1.69
C GLU A 214 -20.57 -11.24 0.26
N TRP A 215 -19.94 -12.06 -0.56
CA TRP A 215 -19.66 -11.77 -1.95
C TRP A 215 -20.62 -12.46 -2.90
N ARG A 216 -21.03 -11.74 -3.94
CA ARG A 216 -21.91 -12.27 -4.97
C ARG A 216 -21.15 -12.43 -6.28
N ALA A 217 -20.97 -13.68 -6.72
CA ALA A 217 -20.55 -13.97 -8.07
C ALA A 217 -21.74 -13.87 -9.03
N VAL A 218 -21.55 -13.32 -10.24
CA VAL A 218 -22.62 -13.26 -11.23
C VAL A 218 -22.92 -14.66 -11.74
N PRO A 219 -24.21 -15.08 -11.82
CA PRO A 219 -24.58 -16.40 -12.34
C PRO A 219 -24.06 -16.63 -13.77
N GLY A 220 -23.56 -17.83 -14.03
CA GLY A 220 -22.97 -18.22 -15.32
C GLY A 220 -21.49 -17.91 -15.46
N ASN A 221 -20.89 -17.21 -14.52
CA ASN A 221 -19.46 -17.03 -14.45
C ASN A 221 -18.81 -18.15 -13.65
N ASN A 222 -17.68 -18.65 -14.14
CA ASN A 222 -16.91 -19.67 -13.44
C ASN A 222 -15.94 -19.02 -12.43
N THR A 223 -16.41 -18.04 -11.67
CA THR A 223 -15.69 -17.54 -10.50
C THR A 223 -15.70 -18.66 -9.47
N ALA A 224 -14.54 -19.19 -9.16
CA ALA A 224 -14.38 -20.26 -8.19
C ALA A 224 -13.53 -19.75 -7.03
N PHE A 225 -13.99 -20.01 -5.84
CA PHE A 225 -13.18 -19.86 -4.65
C PHE A 225 -12.27 -21.09 -4.53
N LEU A 226 -10.97 -20.84 -4.38
CA LEU A 226 -9.99 -21.87 -4.11
C LEU A 226 -9.37 -21.61 -2.75
N SER A 227 -9.54 -22.57 -1.85
CA SER A 227 -8.88 -22.56 -0.56
C SER A 227 -7.56 -23.32 -0.67
N SER A 228 -6.45 -22.62 -0.77
CA SER A 228 -5.12 -23.21 -0.83
C SER A 228 -4.08 -22.23 -0.32
N TYR A 229 -3.34 -22.60 0.72
CA TYR A 229 -2.24 -21.80 1.24
C TYR A 229 -1.09 -21.63 0.22
N LYS A 230 -1.03 -22.44 -0.81
CA LYS A 230 -0.04 -22.35 -1.88
C LYS A 230 -0.32 -21.23 -2.88
N GLU A 231 -1.56 -20.75 -2.93
CA GLU A 231 -2.01 -19.87 -4.01
C GLU A 231 -2.61 -18.56 -3.51
N SER A 232 -3.01 -18.47 -2.24
CA SER A 232 -3.44 -17.22 -1.59
C SER A 232 -2.25 -16.31 -1.31
N LEU A 233 -2.47 -15.01 -1.31
CA LEU A 233 -1.46 -14.04 -0.90
C LEU A 233 -1.20 -14.16 0.60
N GLU A 234 -2.27 -14.28 1.36
CA GLU A 234 -2.29 -14.38 2.81
C GLU A 234 -3.33 -15.40 3.22
N GLY A 235 -3.16 -16.03 4.40
CA GLY A 235 -4.11 -17.03 4.89
C GLY A 235 -4.21 -18.28 4.01
N ALA A 236 -5.42 -18.79 3.89
CA ALA A 236 -5.73 -19.98 3.10
C ALA A 236 -6.74 -19.69 1.98
N GLY A 237 -7.42 -18.56 2.04
CA GLY A 237 -8.52 -18.17 1.14
C GLY A 237 -8.08 -17.18 0.08
N HIS A 238 -8.60 -17.36 -1.13
CA HIS A 238 -8.55 -16.36 -2.20
C HIS A 238 -9.67 -16.64 -3.20
N VAL A 239 -9.95 -15.68 -4.07
CA VAL A 239 -10.86 -15.87 -5.18
C VAL A 239 -10.09 -16.09 -6.47
N GLN A 240 -10.45 -17.13 -7.24
CA GLN A 240 -9.90 -17.36 -8.57
C GLN A 240 -11.02 -17.49 -9.60
N THR A 241 -10.78 -16.95 -10.80
CA THR A 241 -11.65 -17.16 -11.96
C THR A 241 -10.82 -17.55 -13.18
N HIS A 242 -11.34 -18.50 -13.97
CA HIS A 242 -10.78 -18.96 -15.24
C HIS A 242 -11.55 -18.45 -16.46
N PHE A 243 -12.58 -17.66 -16.25
CA PHE A 243 -13.49 -17.17 -17.29
C PHE A 243 -13.86 -15.71 -17.02
N ASN A 244 -14.48 -15.09 -18.03
CA ASN A 244 -15.09 -13.79 -17.79
C ASN A 244 -16.06 -13.89 -16.63
N GLY A 245 -15.85 -13.08 -15.62
CA GLY A 245 -16.64 -13.15 -14.40
C GLY A 245 -16.63 -11.85 -13.64
N SER A 246 -17.59 -11.69 -12.75
CA SER A 246 -17.58 -10.58 -11.81
C SER A 246 -17.93 -11.04 -10.40
N LEU A 247 -17.28 -10.39 -9.45
CA LEU A 247 -17.47 -10.53 -8.03
C LEU A 247 -17.90 -9.17 -7.47
N THR A 248 -18.97 -9.15 -6.68
CA THR A 248 -19.56 -7.90 -6.21
C THR A 248 -19.89 -7.97 -4.73
N GLN A 249 -19.67 -6.89 -3.99
CA GLN A 249 -20.19 -6.66 -2.65
C GLN A 249 -20.88 -5.31 -2.57
N ASP A 250 -22.05 -5.26 -1.92
CA ASP A 250 -22.80 -4.03 -1.64
C ASP A 250 -22.54 -3.62 -0.19
N ILE A 251 -22.05 -2.38 0.01
CA ILE A 251 -21.62 -1.84 1.29
C ILE A 251 -22.56 -0.70 1.71
N ASP A 252 -23.10 -0.73 2.93
CA ASP A 252 -23.89 0.36 3.47
C ASP A 252 -23.01 1.56 3.83
N VAL A 253 -23.18 2.68 3.12
CA VAL A 253 -22.44 3.93 3.35
C VAL A 253 -23.29 5.06 3.92
N ARG A 254 -24.56 4.80 4.27
CA ARG A 254 -25.46 5.78 4.92
C ARG A 254 -24.92 6.34 6.24
N PRO A 255 -24.12 5.60 7.04
CA PRO A 255 -23.52 6.15 8.25
C PRO A 255 -22.54 7.31 8.01
N PHE A 256 -22.06 7.48 6.78
CA PHE A 256 -21.08 8.51 6.43
C PHE A 256 -21.77 9.70 5.74
N PRO A 257 -21.27 10.94 5.98
CA PRO A 257 -21.84 12.11 5.34
C PRO A 257 -21.57 12.09 3.82
N PRO A 258 -22.45 12.71 3.01
CA PRO A 258 -22.14 12.97 1.60
C PRO A 258 -20.81 13.72 1.47
N GLY A 259 -20.03 13.35 0.45
CA GLY A 259 -18.67 13.89 0.28
C GLY A 259 -17.57 13.01 0.89
N THR A 260 -17.91 11.88 1.52
CA THR A 260 -16.91 10.92 2.01
C THR A 260 -16.27 10.15 0.86
N SER A 261 -14.95 10.05 0.86
CA SER A 261 -14.16 9.21 -0.03
C SER A 261 -13.67 7.96 0.68
N PHE A 262 -13.32 6.93 -0.10
CA PHE A 262 -12.88 5.64 0.42
C PHE A 262 -11.55 5.24 -0.21
N LEU A 263 -10.63 4.78 0.62
CA LEU A 263 -9.44 4.07 0.18
C LEU A 263 -9.84 2.64 -0.15
N LEU A 264 -9.54 2.22 -1.36
CA LEU A 264 -9.63 0.83 -1.81
C LEU A 264 -8.22 0.28 -1.95
N SER A 265 -7.92 -0.83 -1.29
CA SER A 265 -6.74 -1.63 -1.61
C SER A 265 -7.11 -3.07 -1.90
N PHE A 266 -6.35 -3.73 -2.75
CA PHE A 266 -6.50 -5.15 -3.08
C PHE A 266 -5.22 -5.68 -3.69
N ALA A 267 -5.06 -6.99 -3.67
CA ALA A 267 -3.97 -7.69 -4.35
C ALA A 267 -4.52 -8.60 -5.45
N VAL A 268 -3.86 -8.60 -6.60
CA VAL A 268 -4.28 -9.38 -7.76
C VAL A 268 -3.08 -10.08 -8.40
N GLN A 269 -3.29 -11.32 -8.84
CA GLN A 269 -2.34 -12.07 -9.66
C GLN A 269 -3.05 -12.55 -10.93
N GLY A 270 -2.38 -12.43 -12.06
CA GLY A 270 -2.83 -12.98 -13.34
C GLY A 270 -1.89 -14.04 -13.86
N MET A 271 -2.44 -15.03 -14.54
CA MET A 271 -1.68 -15.96 -15.39
C MET A 271 -2.21 -15.88 -16.81
N GLY A 272 -1.33 -15.54 -17.73
CA GLY A 272 -1.68 -15.25 -19.11
C GLY A 272 -2.34 -13.87 -19.29
N PRO A 273 -2.81 -13.54 -20.50
CA PRO A 273 -3.33 -12.21 -20.83
C PRO A 273 -4.75 -12.01 -20.24
N VAL A 274 -4.83 -11.66 -18.97
CA VAL A 274 -6.09 -11.39 -18.24
C VAL A 274 -6.18 -9.92 -17.87
N THR A 275 -7.37 -9.33 -17.99
CA THR A 275 -7.64 -7.93 -17.62
C THR A 275 -8.58 -7.91 -16.42
N LEU A 276 -8.33 -7.03 -15.47
CA LEU A 276 -9.22 -6.77 -14.35
C LEU A 276 -9.78 -5.34 -14.44
N ASN A 277 -11.10 -5.21 -14.42
CA ASN A 277 -11.78 -3.93 -14.26
C ASN A 277 -12.38 -3.85 -12.86
N VAL A 278 -12.08 -2.79 -12.13
CA VAL A 278 -12.56 -2.55 -10.77
C VAL A 278 -13.44 -1.31 -10.79
N ARG A 279 -14.68 -1.43 -10.27
CA ARG A 279 -15.62 -0.33 -10.19
C ARG A 279 -16.16 -0.17 -8.78
N LEU A 280 -16.27 1.07 -8.34
CA LEU A 280 -17.04 1.45 -7.17
C LEU A 280 -18.14 2.40 -7.63
N GLU A 281 -19.39 1.99 -7.44
CA GLU A 281 -20.58 2.74 -7.90
C GLU A 281 -21.39 3.20 -6.68
N TRP A 282 -21.89 4.42 -6.76
CA TRP A 282 -22.80 4.99 -5.77
C TRP A 282 -24.24 4.68 -6.14
N LEU A 283 -24.98 4.03 -5.23
CA LEU A 283 -26.38 3.70 -5.42
C LEU A 283 -27.25 4.47 -4.41
N ASP A 284 -28.45 4.85 -4.84
CA ASP A 284 -29.49 5.41 -3.98
C ASP A 284 -30.13 4.33 -3.07
N ALA A 285 -31.08 4.72 -2.22
CA ALA A 285 -31.81 3.79 -1.35
C ALA A 285 -32.68 2.78 -2.10
N GLY A 286 -32.98 3.02 -3.37
CA GLY A 286 -33.68 2.12 -4.27
C GLY A 286 -32.75 1.15 -5.01
N GLY A 287 -31.45 1.27 -4.82
CA GLY A 287 -30.42 0.47 -5.51
C GLY A 287 -30.10 0.95 -6.94
N ASN A 288 -30.54 2.15 -7.31
CA ASN A 288 -30.26 2.73 -8.63
C ASN A 288 -28.89 3.41 -8.62
N PRO A 289 -28.06 3.25 -9.68
CA PRO A 289 -26.81 3.99 -9.81
C PRO A 289 -27.04 5.49 -9.92
N ILE A 290 -26.35 6.28 -9.09
CA ILE A 290 -26.39 7.75 -9.11
C ILE A 290 -25.02 8.37 -9.40
N GLY A 291 -23.95 7.57 -9.43
CA GLY A 291 -22.63 8.05 -9.79
C GLY A 291 -21.56 6.97 -9.68
N SER A 292 -20.34 7.33 -10.09
CA SER A 292 -19.15 6.47 -10.02
C SER A 292 -18.19 7.00 -8.97
N GLY A 293 -17.75 6.10 -8.06
CA GLY A 293 -16.73 6.38 -7.07
C GLY A 293 -15.33 6.03 -7.57
N LEU A 294 -15.20 4.96 -8.38
CA LEU A 294 -13.91 4.51 -8.90
C LEU A 294 -14.13 3.71 -10.18
N ASN A 295 -13.19 3.81 -11.11
CA ASN A 295 -13.15 2.97 -12.30
C ASN A 295 -11.68 2.74 -12.69
N LEU A 296 -11.17 1.54 -12.42
CA LEU A 296 -9.80 1.14 -12.71
C LEU A 296 -9.81 0.06 -13.79
N SER A 297 -8.79 0.03 -14.62
CA SER A 297 -8.55 -1.03 -15.58
C SER A 297 -7.09 -1.49 -15.48
N ILE A 298 -6.88 -2.72 -15.04
CA ILE A 298 -5.55 -3.31 -14.95
C ILE A 298 -5.31 -4.10 -16.23
N PRO A 299 -4.33 -3.70 -17.04
CA PRO A 299 -4.12 -4.28 -18.36
C PRO A 299 -3.62 -5.73 -18.30
N ASN A 300 -3.85 -6.45 -19.38
CA ASN A 300 -3.53 -7.86 -19.48
C ASN A 300 -2.01 -8.17 -19.45
N GLU A 301 -1.19 -7.31 -20.03
CA GLU A 301 0.26 -7.54 -20.06
C GLU A 301 0.89 -7.25 -18.69
N THR A 302 0.34 -6.32 -17.92
CA THR A 302 0.77 -6.03 -16.55
C THR A 302 0.66 -7.27 -15.68
N LEU A 303 -0.51 -7.90 -15.66
CA LEU A 303 -0.74 -9.10 -14.84
C LEU A 303 0.01 -10.33 -15.37
N ALA A 304 0.14 -10.45 -16.70
CA ALA A 304 0.87 -11.57 -17.31
C ALA A 304 2.38 -11.51 -17.01
N ASN A 305 2.95 -10.31 -16.97
CA ASN A 305 4.39 -10.11 -16.82
C ASN A 305 4.83 -10.11 -15.35
N GLN A 306 3.94 -9.77 -14.42
CA GLN A 306 4.29 -9.63 -13.00
C GLN A 306 4.74 -10.94 -12.33
N GLY A 307 4.18 -12.08 -12.76
CA GLY A 307 4.55 -13.41 -12.23
C GLY A 307 4.22 -13.64 -10.75
N ASN A 308 3.69 -12.64 -10.04
CA ASN A 308 3.31 -12.69 -8.63
C ASN A 308 2.12 -11.75 -8.36
N TYR A 309 1.64 -11.70 -7.12
CA TYR A 309 0.63 -10.72 -6.73
C TYR A 309 1.16 -9.30 -6.84
N LEU A 310 0.32 -8.42 -7.37
CA LEU A 310 0.52 -6.99 -7.45
C LEU A 310 -0.57 -6.31 -6.63
N SER A 311 -0.16 -5.47 -5.70
CA SER A 311 -1.08 -4.78 -4.79
C SER A 311 -1.38 -3.37 -5.30
N TYR A 312 -2.63 -2.92 -5.12
CA TYR A 312 -3.13 -1.63 -5.56
C TYR A 312 -3.67 -0.83 -4.38
N ILE A 313 -3.44 0.47 -4.40
CA ILE A 313 -4.11 1.45 -3.54
C ILE A 313 -4.72 2.54 -4.42
N ASN A 314 -6.00 2.83 -4.19
CA ASN A 314 -6.71 3.90 -4.86
C ASN A 314 -7.65 4.61 -3.88
N VAL A 315 -8.07 5.83 -4.21
CA VAL A 315 -9.04 6.60 -3.44
C VAL A 315 -10.20 6.99 -4.33
N SER A 316 -11.40 6.70 -3.87
CA SER A 316 -12.62 6.99 -4.62
C SER A 316 -12.89 8.49 -4.77
N PHE A 317 -13.63 8.88 -5.80
CA PHE A 317 -14.37 10.13 -5.78
C PHE A 317 -15.34 10.14 -4.59
N PRO A 318 -15.71 11.32 -4.09
CA PRO A 318 -16.58 11.42 -2.93
C PRO A 318 -17.99 10.92 -3.23
N THR A 319 -18.67 10.41 -2.19
CA THR A 319 -20.09 10.05 -2.27
C THR A 319 -20.95 11.24 -2.64
N LEU A 320 -21.98 10.99 -3.43
CA LEU A 320 -22.96 12.00 -3.83
C LEU A 320 -24.08 12.11 -2.78
N PRO A 321 -24.76 13.27 -2.71
CA PRO A 321 -25.99 13.37 -1.93
C PRO A 321 -27.01 12.31 -2.34
N GLY A 322 -27.55 11.58 -1.37
CA GLY A 322 -28.50 10.48 -1.61
C GLY A 322 -27.84 9.11 -1.79
N THR A 323 -26.50 9.01 -1.73
CA THR A 323 -25.83 7.71 -1.71
C THR A 323 -26.23 6.93 -0.47
N ALA A 324 -26.73 5.71 -0.67
CA ALA A 324 -27.06 4.77 0.40
C ALA A 324 -26.10 3.56 0.40
N THR A 325 -25.67 3.13 -0.77
CA THR A 325 -24.86 1.93 -0.96
C THR A 325 -23.67 2.24 -1.86
N ALA A 326 -22.50 1.73 -1.50
CA ALA A 326 -21.35 1.60 -2.37
C ALA A 326 -21.31 0.17 -2.92
N ARG A 327 -21.35 0.01 -4.24
CA ARG A 327 -21.21 -1.29 -4.90
C ARG A 327 -19.80 -1.42 -5.45
N LEU A 328 -19.02 -2.32 -4.85
CA LEU A 328 -17.70 -2.69 -5.35
C LEU A 328 -17.83 -3.90 -6.27
N THR A 329 -17.27 -3.79 -7.48
CA THR A 329 -17.30 -4.87 -8.48
C THR A 329 -15.90 -5.09 -9.05
N PHE A 330 -15.43 -6.34 -9.01
CA PHE A 330 -14.26 -6.82 -9.73
C PHE A 330 -14.74 -7.62 -10.93
N ALA A 331 -14.43 -7.16 -12.15
CA ALA A 331 -14.83 -7.83 -13.40
C ALA A 331 -13.60 -8.29 -14.16
N ALA A 332 -13.41 -9.60 -14.24
CA ALA A 332 -12.31 -10.24 -14.94
C ALA A 332 -12.67 -10.52 -16.40
N VAL A 333 -11.73 -10.25 -17.30
CA VAL A 333 -11.76 -10.69 -18.69
C VAL A 333 -10.65 -11.73 -18.88
N VAL A 334 -11.02 -12.98 -19.05
CA VAL A 334 -10.11 -14.11 -19.15
C VAL A 334 -10.34 -14.79 -20.51
N PRO A 335 -9.46 -14.55 -21.49
CA PRO A 335 -9.70 -14.97 -22.90
C PRO A 335 -9.53 -16.47 -23.14
N SER A 336 -8.93 -17.21 -22.22
CA SER A 336 -8.70 -18.65 -22.34
C SER A 336 -8.91 -19.34 -20.99
N PRO A 337 -9.50 -20.55 -20.96
CA PRO A 337 -9.69 -21.30 -19.71
C PRO A 337 -8.38 -21.81 -19.08
N THR A 338 -7.26 -21.72 -19.80
CA THR A 338 -5.93 -22.01 -19.24
C THR A 338 -5.35 -20.83 -18.46
N ASN A 339 -5.94 -19.64 -18.64
CA ASN A 339 -5.55 -18.44 -17.90
C ASN A 339 -6.39 -18.34 -16.61
N PHE A 340 -5.92 -17.58 -15.66
CA PHE A 340 -6.69 -17.26 -14.46
C PHE A 340 -6.34 -15.88 -13.91
N LEU A 341 -7.25 -15.37 -13.09
CA LEU A 341 -7.06 -14.22 -12.25
C LEU A 341 -7.38 -14.60 -10.82
N ARG A 342 -6.50 -14.23 -9.90
CA ARG A 342 -6.67 -14.37 -8.45
C ARG A 342 -6.81 -13.00 -7.80
N LEU A 343 -7.65 -12.90 -6.78
CA LEU A 343 -7.90 -11.71 -6.00
C LEU A 343 -7.84 -12.06 -4.52
N ASP A 344 -7.18 -11.20 -3.74
CA ASP A 344 -7.01 -11.39 -2.30
C ASP A 344 -6.84 -10.04 -1.58
N GLN A 345 -7.03 -10.02 -0.26
CA GLN A 345 -6.80 -8.87 0.62
C GLN A 345 -7.47 -7.57 0.17
N VAL A 346 -8.78 -7.59 0.01
CA VAL A 346 -9.56 -6.40 -0.36
C VAL A 346 -9.95 -5.61 0.88
N ILE A 347 -9.63 -4.31 0.89
CA ILE A 347 -9.96 -3.35 1.96
C ILE A 347 -10.68 -2.16 1.34
N LEU A 348 -11.79 -1.72 1.93
CA LEU A 348 -12.47 -0.47 1.60
C LEU A 348 -12.75 0.33 2.87
N ALA A 349 -11.98 1.36 3.13
CA ALA A 349 -12.07 2.15 4.36
C ALA A 349 -12.27 3.65 4.06
N PRO A 350 -13.11 4.36 4.82
CA PRO A 350 -13.30 5.80 4.63
C PRO A 350 -12.00 6.57 4.93
N VAL A 351 -11.78 7.65 4.16
CA VAL A 351 -10.66 8.57 4.30
C VAL A 351 -11.16 10.02 4.32
N LEU A 352 -10.38 10.93 4.89
CA LEU A 352 -10.80 12.32 5.10
C LEU A 352 -10.73 13.19 3.85
N THR A 353 -9.95 12.80 2.85
CA THR A 353 -9.90 13.53 1.58
C THR A 353 -9.99 12.55 0.41
N THR A 354 -10.50 13.01 -0.73
CA THR A 354 -10.29 12.33 -2.00
C THR A 354 -8.79 12.26 -2.32
N ASN A 355 -8.41 11.57 -3.38
CA ASN A 355 -7.06 11.71 -3.92
C ASN A 355 -6.82 13.19 -4.30
N LEU A 356 -5.80 13.79 -3.72
CA LEU A 356 -5.44 15.19 -3.95
C LEU A 356 -4.68 15.39 -5.26
N ILE A 357 -4.13 14.31 -5.83
CA ILE A 357 -3.45 14.34 -7.12
C ILE A 357 -4.47 14.39 -8.25
N THR A 358 -4.27 15.30 -9.17
CA THR A 358 -5.07 15.40 -10.40
C THR A 358 -4.37 14.62 -11.51
N ASN A 359 -5.13 13.83 -12.29
CA ASN A 359 -4.60 12.95 -13.33
C ASN A 359 -3.53 11.99 -12.78
N PRO A 360 -3.87 11.18 -11.77
CA PRO A 360 -2.91 10.36 -11.02
C PRO A 360 -2.33 9.20 -11.85
N SER A 361 -3.04 8.73 -12.87
CA SER A 361 -2.66 7.61 -13.75
C SER A 361 -2.38 8.04 -15.19
N PHE A 362 -2.11 9.32 -15.39
CA PHE A 362 -1.66 9.89 -16.68
C PHE A 362 -2.58 9.63 -17.89
N GLU A 363 -3.84 9.24 -17.67
CA GLU A 363 -4.81 8.94 -18.75
C GLU A 363 -5.15 10.17 -19.61
N ASN A 364 -4.91 11.36 -19.09
CA ASN A 364 -5.00 12.64 -19.82
C ASN A 364 -3.60 13.16 -20.25
N GLY A 365 -2.67 12.27 -20.56
CA GLY A 365 -1.28 12.62 -20.83
C GLY A 365 -0.58 13.19 -19.60
N LEU A 366 0.38 14.09 -19.79
CA LEU A 366 1.07 14.76 -18.68
C LEU A 366 0.34 16.03 -18.20
N ASN A 367 -0.94 16.21 -18.52
CA ASN A 367 -1.74 17.36 -18.08
C ASN A 367 -1.79 17.42 -16.54
N ASN A 368 -1.67 18.63 -16.00
CA ASN A 368 -1.57 18.94 -14.56
C ASN A 368 -0.24 18.53 -13.90
N TRP A 369 0.65 17.88 -14.61
CA TRP A 369 1.99 17.57 -14.14
C TRP A 369 3.02 18.51 -14.79
N GLN A 370 3.91 19.05 -13.98
CA GLN A 370 5.12 19.72 -14.44
C GLN A 370 6.22 18.67 -14.59
N HIS A 371 7.03 18.79 -15.63
CA HIS A 371 8.02 17.76 -15.92
C HIS A 371 9.24 18.29 -16.68
N ASN A 372 10.32 17.59 -16.52
CA ASN A 372 11.55 17.77 -17.28
C ASN A 372 12.12 16.38 -17.62
N LEU A 373 12.43 16.12 -18.88
CA LEU A 373 12.94 14.83 -19.36
C LEU A 373 12.04 13.64 -18.99
N VAL A 374 10.73 13.82 -19.11
CA VAL A 374 9.72 12.78 -18.90
C VAL A 374 8.97 12.54 -20.20
N THR A 375 8.69 11.28 -20.49
CA THR A 375 7.97 10.83 -21.68
C THR A 375 6.66 10.19 -21.24
N LEU A 376 5.54 10.54 -21.90
CA LEU A 376 4.31 9.78 -21.77
C LEU A 376 4.49 8.42 -22.44
N VAL A 377 4.26 7.36 -21.69
CA VAL A 377 4.29 5.98 -22.16
C VAL A 377 2.84 5.50 -22.32
N GLN A 378 2.51 4.91 -23.47
CA GLN A 378 1.19 4.35 -23.75
C GLN A 378 1.33 2.91 -24.20
N ARG A 379 0.94 1.98 -23.34
CA ARG A 379 1.12 0.52 -23.56
C ARG A 379 0.05 -0.28 -22.81
N ASN A 380 0.07 -1.60 -22.99
CA ASN A 380 -0.81 -2.53 -22.28
C ASN A 380 -0.14 -3.17 -21.05
N ASP A 381 1.04 -2.70 -20.67
CA ASP A 381 1.78 -3.17 -19.50
C ASP A 381 2.03 -2.06 -18.45
N VAL A 382 1.25 -0.95 -18.53
CA VAL A 382 1.20 0.09 -17.49
C VAL A 382 0.60 -0.46 -16.19
N TYR A 383 0.84 0.21 -15.06
CA TYR A 383 0.32 -0.26 -13.77
C TYR A 383 -1.21 -0.26 -13.77
N GLU A 384 -1.82 0.82 -14.27
CA GLU A 384 -3.27 1.00 -14.36
C GLU A 384 -3.62 1.82 -15.60
N GLY A 385 -4.75 1.53 -16.25
CA GLY A 385 -5.22 2.28 -17.40
C GLY A 385 -4.47 1.94 -18.70
N ARG A 386 -3.93 2.97 -19.37
CA ARG A 386 -3.24 2.86 -20.66
C ARG A 386 -2.00 3.73 -20.77
N ALA A 387 -1.72 4.54 -19.78
CA ALA A 387 -0.64 5.52 -19.83
C ALA A 387 0.08 5.63 -18.50
N ASP A 388 1.38 5.86 -18.54
CA ASP A 388 2.23 6.17 -17.41
C ASP A 388 3.24 7.27 -17.76
N ALA A 389 3.99 7.74 -16.77
CA ALA A 389 5.06 8.73 -16.96
C ALA A 389 6.43 8.06 -16.85
N GLY A 390 7.16 7.96 -17.97
CA GLY A 390 8.50 7.37 -18.03
C GLY A 390 9.61 8.40 -17.83
N LEU A 391 10.44 8.21 -16.81
CA LEU A 391 11.67 8.96 -16.56
C LEU A 391 12.85 8.21 -17.20
N GLY A 392 13.44 8.83 -18.22
CA GLY A 392 14.39 8.19 -19.13
C GLY A 392 15.82 8.09 -18.65
N GLU A 393 16.73 8.00 -19.62
CA GLU A 393 18.14 7.61 -19.42
C GLU A 393 18.96 8.58 -18.58
N ILE A 394 18.70 9.86 -18.66
CA ILE A 394 19.50 10.88 -17.95
C ILE A 394 18.56 11.72 -17.12
N GLY A 395 18.59 11.54 -15.83
CA GLY A 395 17.88 12.35 -14.85
C GLY A 395 16.54 12.90 -15.35
N GLY A 396 15.51 12.79 -14.65
CA GLY A 396 14.21 13.33 -15.00
C GLY A 396 13.51 13.81 -13.75
N ALA A 397 12.59 14.74 -13.90
CA ALA A 397 11.77 15.18 -12.79
C ALA A 397 10.32 15.35 -13.24
N LEU A 398 9.43 14.89 -12.39
CA LEU A 398 7.98 14.98 -12.53
C LEU A 398 7.40 15.50 -11.22
N TRP A 399 6.56 16.54 -11.26
CA TRP A 399 5.99 17.04 -10.00
C TRP A 399 4.60 17.67 -10.21
N GLN A 400 3.85 17.68 -9.14
CA GLN A 400 2.58 18.38 -9.04
C GLN A 400 2.49 19.09 -7.69
N ASP A 401 2.09 20.37 -7.72
CA ASP A 401 1.75 21.14 -6.54
C ASP A 401 0.24 21.06 -6.32
N VAL A 402 -0.16 20.53 -5.16
CA VAL A 402 -1.57 20.38 -4.78
C VAL A 402 -1.94 21.37 -3.68
N GLU A 403 -3.06 22.04 -3.83
CA GLU A 403 -3.60 22.95 -2.82
C GLU A 403 -4.09 22.16 -1.60
N LEU A 404 -3.69 22.60 -0.42
CA LEU A 404 -4.10 22.00 0.84
C LEU A 404 -4.91 22.99 1.67
N ARG A 405 -6.06 22.55 2.14
CA ARG A 405 -6.84 23.30 3.10
C ARG A 405 -6.64 22.72 4.50
N HIS A 406 -6.35 23.60 5.46
CA HIS A 406 -6.17 23.18 6.87
C HIS A 406 -5.18 22.01 7.03
N ALA A 407 -3.98 22.14 6.39
CA ALA A 407 -2.99 21.07 6.39
C ALA A 407 -2.16 20.99 7.67
N GLU A 408 -2.04 22.11 8.41
CA GLU A 408 -1.20 22.21 9.62
C GLU A 408 -1.49 21.06 10.60
N GLY A 409 -0.45 20.34 10.97
CA GLY A 409 -0.52 19.20 11.89
C GLY A 409 -1.05 17.89 11.30
N HIS A 410 -1.46 17.86 10.02
CA HIS A 410 -1.98 16.64 9.38
C HIS A 410 -0.91 15.88 8.61
N CYS A 411 -1.09 14.57 8.56
CA CYS A 411 -0.28 13.65 7.76
C CYS A 411 -1.09 13.10 6.58
N PHE A 412 -0.36 12.67 5.56
CA PHE A 412 -0.96 12.14 4.34
C PHE A 412 -0.35 10.79 3.99
N LEU A 413 -1.20 9.88 3.54
CA LEU A 413 -0.75 8.69 2.85
C LEU A 413 -0.30 9.10 1.45
N PHE A 414 0.89 8.71 1.09
CA PHE A 414 1.43 8.74 -0.27
C PHE A 414 1.55 7.31 -0.78
N SER A 415 1.12 7.07 -2.02
CA SER A 415 1.34 5.79 -2.71
C SER A 415 1.55 6.03 -4.20
N THR A 416 2.33 5.15 -4.84
CA THR A 416 2.55 5.14 -6.29
C THR A 416 3.05 3.80 -6.76
N GLY A 417 2.68 3.37 -7.97
CA GLY A 417 3.35 2.28 -8.69
C GLY A 417 4.64 2.79 -9.33
N LEU A 418 5.76 2.11 -9.10
CA LEU A 418 6.98 2.30 -9.88
C LEU A 418 7.21 1.09 -10.77
N GLY A 419 7.37 1.34 -12.06
CA GLY A 419 7.74 0.37 -13.07
C GLY A 419 9.23 0.45 -13.39
N PHE A 420 9.92 -0.68 -13.35
CA PHE A 420 11.34 -0.78 -13.73
C PHE A 420 11.44 -1.52 -15.05
N ARG A 421 11.64 -0.74 -16.12
CA ARG A 421 11.76 -1.28 -17.49
C ARG A 421 13.20 -1.39 -17.91
N GLN A 422 13.67 -2.59 -18.06
CA GLN A 422 15.00 -2.87 -18.57
C GLN A 422 15.01 -2.80 -20.10
N THR A 423 15.80 -1.89 -20.65
CA THR A 423 15.97 -1.73 -22.10
C THR A 423 17.17 -2.51 -22.66
N SER A 424 17.98 -3.08 -21.79
CA SER A 424 19.18 -3.86 -22.12
C SER A 424 19.58 -4.73 -20.92
N PRO A 425 20.13 -5.94 -21.12
CA PRO A 425 20.60 -6.79 -20.02
C PRO A 425 21.65 -6.16 -19.11
N THR A 426 22.32 -5.11 -19.58
CA THR A 426 23.34 -4.36 -18.83
C THR A 426 22.83 -3.00 -18.35
N ALA A 427 21.53 -2.71 -18.53
CA ALA A 427 20.98 -1.45 -18.08
C ALA A 427 20.99 -1.40 -16.54
N THR A 428 21.49 -0.31 -16.01
CA THR A 428 21.34 0.05 -14.62
C THR A 428 20.27 1.12 -14.50
N PHE A 429 19.52 1.09 -13.40
CA PHE A 429 18.53 2.11 -13.07
C PHE A 429 19.19 3.08 -12.10
N GLY A 430 19.10 4.35 -12.32
CA GLY A 430 19.44 5.33 -11.31
C GLY A 430 18.49 5.21 -10.11
N SER A 431 18.75 5.94 -9.05
CA SER A 431 17.81 6.01 -7.93
C SER A 431 16.60 6.86 -8.30
N MET A 432 15.41 6.42 -7.90
CA MET A 432 14.20 7.24 -7.89
C MET A 432 14.02 7.85 -6.51
N ILE A 433 13.97 9.16 -6.43
CA ILE A 433 13.69 9.90 -5.22
C ILE A 433 12.25 10.42 -5.31
N MET A 434 11.41 9.99 -4.38
CA MET A 434 10.01 10.41 -4.25
C MET A 434 9.88 11.29 -3.02
N LYS A 435 9.35 12.50 -3.17
CA LYS A 435 9.21 13.45 -2.07
C LYS A 435 7.81 14.02 -1.99
N VAL A 436 7.35 14.27 -0.76
CA VAL A 436 6.27 15.20 -0.45
C VAL A 436 6.90 16.38 0.28
N ILE A 437 6.83 17.57 -0.31
CA ILE A 437 7.46 18.80 0.19
C ILE A 437 6.36 19.78 0.56
N TRP A 438 6.44 20.36 1.76
CA TRP A 438 5.49 21.36 2.23
C TRP A 438 5.86 22.75 1.72
N LEU A 439 4.88 23.45 1.13
CA LEU A 439 5.06 24.78 0.61
C LEU A 439 4.14 25.78 1.33
N ASP A 440 4.64 27.02 1.48
CA ASP A 440 3.85 28.16 1.95
C ASP A 440 3.03 28.78 0.80
N LYS A 441 2.25 29.82 1.10
CA LYS A 441 1.44 30.56 0.13
C LYS A 441 2.25 31.27 -0.98
N ASN A 442 3.55 31.35 -0.84
CA ASN A 442 4.46 31.96 -1.82
C ASN A 442 5.30 30.92 -2.56
N ASP A 443 4.90 29.64 -2.49
CA ASP A 443 5.57 28.47 -3.09
C ASP A 443 7.00 28.22 -2.53
N ARG A 444 7.28 28.69 -1.33
CA ARG A 444 8.56 28.44 -0.65
C ARG A 444 8.47 27.14 0.12
N GLU A 445 9.52 26.34 0.03
CA GLU A 445 9.66 25.13 0.85
C GLU A 445 9.79 25.49 2.33
N ILE A 446 8.91 24.91 3.16
CA ILE A 446 8.89 25.10 4.61
C ILE A 446 9.10 23.81 5.38
N GLY A 447 9.14 22.66 4.70
CA GLY A 447 9.45 21.38 5.32
C GLY A 447 9.39 20.22 4.32
N LEU A 448 9.98 19.12 4.73
CA LEU A 448 9.94 17.84 4.04
C LEU A 448 8.94 16.94 4.75
N GLY A 449 7.88 16.53 4.03
CA GLY A 449 6.86 15.64 4.56
C GLY A 449 7.25 14.17 4.44
N LEU A 450 7.81 13.79 3.29
CA LEU A 450 8.21 12.40 3.02
C LEU A 450 9.39 12.40 2.05
N CYS A 451 10.27 11.42 2.21
CA CYS A 451 11.32 11.11 1.24
C CYS A 451 11.51 9.61 1.18
N LEU A 452 11.12 8.99 0.08
CA LEU A 452 11.38 7.59 -0.23
C LEU A 452 12.44 7.54 -1.34
N ILE A 453 13.36 6.60 -1.26
CA ILE A 453 14.43 6.44 -2.23
C ILE A 453 14.45 5.00 -2.71
N SER A 454 14.07 4.76 -3.96
CA SER A 454 14.27 3.48 -4.58
C SER A 454 15.64 3.42 -5.23
N THR A 455 16.48 2.51 -4.75
CA THR A 455 17.79 2.20 -5.36
C THR A 455 17.75 0.89 -6.13
N ARG A 456 16.56 0.38 -6.36
CA ARG A 456 16.33 -0.96 -6.88
C ARG A 456 16.95 -1.16 -8.25
N GLN A 457 17.57 -2.33 -8.40
CA GLN A 457 18.04 -2.87 -9.68
C GLN A 457 17.27 -4.18 -9.91
N PRO A 458 16.29 -4.23 -10.82
CA PRO A 458 15.58 -5.48 -11.10
C PRO A 458 16.54 -6.55 -11.59
N SER A 459 16.33 -7.76 -11.12
CA SER A 459 17.09 -8.93 -11.53
C SER A 459 16.34 -9.62 -12.67
N GLY A 460 16.77 -9.48 -13.90
CA GLY A 460 16.18 -10.22 -15.02
C GLY A 460 16.22 -9.46 -16.33
N SER A 461 16.04 -10.18 -17.44
CA SER A 461 16.04 -9.64 -18.79
C SER A 461 14.63 -9.24 -19.21
N ASP A 462 14.51 -8.12 -19.88
CA ASP A 462 13.39 -7.68 -20.74
C ASP A 462 11.99 -7.54 -20.11
N PHE A 463 11.85 -7.60 -18.79
CA PHE A 463 10.56 -7.45 -18.13
C PHE A 463 10.39 -6.08 -17.48
N LEU A 464 9.17 -5.59 -17.51
CA LEU A 464 8.70 -4.52 -16.67
C LEU A 464 8.23 -5.12 -15.35
N GLU A 465 8.82 -4.72 -14.26
CA GLU A 465 8.38 -5.07 -12.93
C GLU A 465 7.73 -3.85 -12.27
N TRP A 466 6.49 -3.97 -11.87
CA TRP A 466 5.77 -2.97 -11.09
C TRP A 466 5.84 -3.25 -9.60
N VAL A 467 6.10 -2.23 -8.81
CA VAL A 467 6.13 -2.32 -7.35
C VAL A 467 5.47 -1.09 -6.74
N PRO A 468 4.46 -1.25 -5.89
CA PRO A 468 3.84 -0.14 -5.20
C PRO A 468 4.70 0.33 -4.01
N TYR A 469 4.97 1.63 -3.95
CA TYR A 469 5.59 2.32 -2.85
C TYR A 469 4.55 3.03 -2.00
N VAL A 470 4.70 2.96 -0.69
CA VAL A 470 3.79 3.57 0.27
C VAL A 470 4.57 4.24 1.38
N GLY A 471 4.09 5.41 1.81
CA GLY A 471 4.64 6.11 2.96
C GLY A 471 3.60 7.04 3.58
N ILE A 472 3.83 7.40 4.83
CA ILE A 472 3.05 8.41 5.55
C ILE A 472 3.94 9.62 5.76
N THR A 473 3.43 10.79 5.43
CA THR A 473 4.19 12.02 5.63
C THR A 473 4.38 12.34 7.12
N GLU A 474 5.40 13.11 7.44
CA GLU A 474 5.43 13.86 8.67
C GLU A 474 4.31 14.91 8.68
N PRO A 475 3.86 15.34 9.87
CA PRO A 475 2.82 16.37 9.98
C PRO A 475 3.22 17.66 9.24
N ALA A 476 2.28 18.22 8.49
CA ALA A 476 2.50 19.46 7.78
C ALA A 476 2.78 20.61 8.76
N PRO A 477 3.86 21.37 8.60
CA PRO A 477 4.20 22.48 9.50
C PRO A 477 3.23 23.65 9.37
N LYS A 478 3.26 24.53 10.37
CA LYS A 478 2.47 25.75 10.35
C LYS A 478 2.76 26.60 9.12
N GLY A 479 1.70 27.07 8.46
CA GLY A 479 1.79 27.88 7.26
C GLY A 479 1.81 27.08 5.95
N THR A 480 1.68 25.76 6.02
CA THR A 480 1.51 24.93 4.84
C THR A 480 0.21 25.26 4.13
N THR A 481 0.31 25.56 2.83
CA THR A 481 -0.83 25.78 1.95
C THR A 481 -0.85 24.84 0.76
N LYS A 482 0.29 24.24 0.44
CA LYS A 482 0.46 23.28 -0.66
C LYS A 482 1.37 22.12 -0.27
N ALA A 483 1.20 21.02 -0.96
CA ALA A 483 2.18 19.94 -1.02
C ALA A 483 2.71 19.82 -2.44
N ARG A 484 4.01 19.69 -2.61
CA ARG A 484 4.63 19.26 -3.86
C ARG A 484 4.92 17.78 -3.78
N VAL A 485 4.30 17.00 -4.65
CA VAL A 485 4.69 15.61 -4.90
C VAL A 485 5.71 15.63 -6.03
N LEU A 486 6.92 15.14 -5.76
CA LEU A 486 8.06 15.20 -6.67
C LEU A 486 8.66 13.81 -6.85
N PHE A 487 8.82 13.41 -8.09
CA PHE A 487 9.63 12.27 -8.52
C PHE A 487 10.88 12.81 -9.20
N SER A 488 12.04 12.37 -8.77
CA SER A 488 13.32 12.77 -9.37
C SER A 488 14.20 11.54 -9.54
N LYS A 489 14.49 11.21 -10.79
CA LYS A 489 15.42 10.16 -11.13
C LYS A 489 16.83 10.71 -11.18
N THR A 490 17.73 10.08 -10.43
CA THR A 490 19.16 10.38 -10.53
C THR A 490 19.72 9.78 -11.82
N ASP A 491 20.97 10.08 -12.10
CA ASP A 491 21.69 9.55 -13.24
C ASP A 491 21.49 8.05 -13.41
N SER A 492 21.21 7.63 -14.62
CA SER A 492 21.17 6.23 -14.98
C SER A 492 21.81 6.02 -16.33
N THR A 493 22.27 4.83 -16.53
CA THR A 493 22.95 4.49 -17.77
C THR A 493 22.02 4.03 -18.88
N ARG A 494 20.87 3.40 -18.66
CA ARG A 494 19.92 2.95 -19.70
C ARG A 494 18.58 2.41 -19.20
N GLY A 495 18.23 2.51 -17.93
CA GLY A 495 16.95 2.04 -17.41
C GLY A 495 15.89 3.13 -17.37
N PHE A 496 14.65 2.80 -17.75
CA PHE A 496 13.49 3.65 -17.54
C PHE A 496 12.85 3.31 -16.20
N ILE A 497 12.48 4.33 -15.43
CA ILE A 497 11.59 4.17 -14.28
C ILE A 497 10.27 4.84 -14.64
N GLU A 498 9.21 4.08 -14.62
CA GLU A 498 7.85 4.51 -14.93
C GLU A 498 7.11 4.81 -13.64
N VAL A 499 6.29 5.84 -13.64
CA VAL A 499 5.47 6.28 -12.50
C VAL A 499 4.01 6.21 -12.91
N ASP A 500 3.20 5.58 -12.08
CA ASP A 500 1.76 5.47 -12.32
C ASP A 500 0.97 5.44 -11.02
N ASN A 501 -0.33 5.67 -11.08
CA ASN A 501 -1.28 5.59 -9.98
C ASN A 501 -0.81 6.32 -8.70
N VAL A 502 -0.61 7.63 -8.80
CA VAL A 502 -0.11 8.45 -7.69
C VAL A 502 -1.26 8.84 -6.76
N VAL A 503 -1.15 8.50 -5.51
CA VAL A 503 -2.14 8.82 -4.47
C VAL A 503 -1.52 9.72 -3.42
N LEU A 504 -2.24 10.78 -3.05
CA LEU A 504 -2.00 11.59 -1.86
C LEU A 504 -3.34 11.84 -1.18
N THR A 505 -3.54 11.30 0.01
CA THR A 505 -4.80 11.41 0.75
C THR A 505 -4.58 11.47 2.25
N ARG A 506 -5.56 12.01 2.99
CA ARG A 506 -5.51 12.07 4.45
C ARG A 506 -6.29 10.93 5.07
N LEU A 507 -5.62 10.10 5.89
CA LEU A 507 -6.24 8.95 6.55
C LEU A 507 -7.05 9.34 7.79
N ILE A 508 -6.60 10.39 8.52
CA ILE A 508 -7.25 10.92 9.76
C ILE A 508 -7.17 12.43 9.81
#